data_5ac6517ba29d81723f9162df55bf9e7e
#
_entry.id   5ac6517ba29d81723f9162df55bf9e7e
#
_cell.length_a   1.000
_cell.length_b   1.000
_cell.length_c   1.000
_cell.angle_alpha   90.00
_cell.angle_beta   90.00
_cell.angle_gamma   90.00
#
_symmetry.space_group_name_H-M   'P 1'
#
loop_
_entity.id
_entity.type
_entity.pdbx_description
1 polymer ?
#
loop_
_entity_poly.entity_id
_entity_poly.type
_entity_poly.pdbx_seq_one_letter_code
_entity_poly.pdbx_strand_id
1 'polypeptide(L)'
;EKIKKSPLDNHKSLKTKKKIQLPFSENEVISALDINNFQNSFEGKRDRLIIEMLYSTGIRRIELTGLKIKDIDFSSKRIKVLGKRNKERFIPMLKSTISLIKEYMDYRNELNRIQNKDFLFLTSKGEKIYENLVYRITNKYFDYVSTKVKKSPHILRHSFATHLLNNGADLNAVKDLL
;
A
#
# COMPACT_ATOMS: atom_id res chain seq x y z
N GLU A 1 -30.85 -13.51 37.20
CA GLU A 1 -31.14 -14.70 36.36
C GLU A 1 -29.95 -14.93 35.43
N LYS A 2 -29.31 -16.11 35.55
CA LYS A 2 -28.20 -16.48 34.67
C LYS A 2 -28.79 -17.07 33.38
N ILE A 3 -28.53 -16.46 32.23
CA ILE A 3 -28.89 -16.98 30.90
C ILE A 3 -28.20 -18.34 30.73
N LYS A 4 -28.96 -19.43 30.70
CA LYS A 4 -28.44 -20.82 30.58
C LYS A 4 -28.08 -21.22 29.16
N LYS A 5 -28.50 -20.49 28.14
CA LYS A 5 -28.16 -20.68 26.71
C LYS A 5 -28.00 -19.34 26.04
N SER A 6 -26.98 -19.19 25.19
CA SER A 6 -26.81 -17.99 24.38
C SER A 6 -27.98 -17.84 23.40
N PRO A 7 -28.60 -16.64 23.30
CA PRO A 7 -29.62 -16.39 22.28
C PRO A 7 -29.13 -16.59 20.84
N LEU A 8 -27.80 -16.66 20.65
CA LEU A 8 -27.14 -16.80 19.35
C LEU A 8 -26.74 -18.23 19.00
N ASP A 9 -26.99 -19.23 19.87
CA ASP A 9 -26.57 -20.63 19.64
C ASP A 9 -27.13 -21.21 18.32
N ASN A 10 -28.27 -20.72 17.85
CA ASN A 10 -28.87 -21.14 16.59
C ASN A 10 -28.66 -20.15 15.43
N HIS A 11 -27.85 -19.10 15.62
CA HIS A 11 -27.64 -18.07 14.61
C HIS A 11 -26.64 -18.55 13.57
N LYS A 12 -27.12 -19.00 12.41
CA LYS A 12 -26.26 -19.29 11.26
C LYS A 12 -25.93 -18.00 10.55
N SER A 13 -24.62 -17.65 10.52
CA SER A 13 -24.15 -16.50 9.72
C SER A 13 -24.57 -16.65 8.25
N LEU A 14 -25.14 -15.61 7.67
CA LEU A 14 -25.50 -15.59 6.26
C LEU A 14 -24.23 -15.76 5.40
N LYS A 15 -24.22 -16.84 4.59
CA LYS A 15 -23.16 -17.04 3.61
C LYS A 15 -23.36 -16.07 2.46
N THR A 16 -22.68 -14.92 2.49
CA THR A 16 -22.62 -14.02 1.34
C THR A 16 -21.76 -14.63 0.24
N LYS A 17 -22.23 -14.61 -1.01
CA LYS A 17 -21.41 -14.98 -2.17
C LYS A 17 -20.16 -14.10 -2.18
N LYS A 18 -18.97 -14.70 -2.03
CA LYS A 18 -17.70 -13.99 -2.18
C LYS A 18 -17.60 -13.49 -3.62
N LYS A 19 -17.75 -12.19 -3.84
CA LYS A 19 -17.45 -11.60 -5.15
C LYS A 19 -15.95 -11.71 -5.38
N ILE A 20 -15.57 -12.38 -6.45
CA ILE A 20 -14.16 -12.44 -6.89
C ILE A 20 -13.72 -11.01 -7.20
N GLN A 21 -12.66 -10.57 -6.53
CA GLN A 21 -12.07 -9.26 -6.79
C GLN A 21 -11.04 -9.40 -7.89
N LEU A 22 -11.32 -8.82 -9.06
CA LEU A 22 -10.40 -8.83 -10.18
C LEU A 22 -9.21 -7.91 -9.90
N PRO A 23 -7.98 -8.36 -10.15
CA PRO A 23 -6.79 -7.51 -10.08
C PRO A 23 -6.87 -6.39 -11.14
N PHE A 24 -6.17 -5.28 -10.91
CA PHE A 24 -5.93 -4.31 -11.96
C PHE A 24 -5.05 -4.93 -13.06
N SER A 25 -5.27 -4.56 -14.31
CA SER A 25 -4.35 -4.91 -15.40
C SER A 25 -3.05 -4.07 -15.29
N GLU A 26 -1.99 -4.52 -15.95
CA GLU A 26 -0.75 -3.75 -16.01
C GLU A 26 -0.98 -2.35 -16.61
N ASN A 27 -1.78 -2.26 -17.67
CA ASN A 27 -2.11 -0.98 -18.31
C ASN A 27 -2.87 -0.04 -17.36
N GLU A 28 -3.81 -0.54 -16.54
CA GLU A 28 -4.51 0.27 -15.54
C GLU A 28 -3.52 0.81 -14.50
N VAL A 29 -2.54 -0.01 -14.08
CA VAL A 29 -1.52 0.43 -13.11
C VAL A 29 -0.56 1.44 -13.73
N ILE A 30 -0.07 1.19 -14.95
CA ILE A 30 0.80 2.13 -15.67
C ILE A 30 0.09 3.47 -15.86
N SER A 31 -1.17 3.44 -16.30
CA SER A 31 -1.96 4.65 -16.48
C SER A 31 -2.19 5.40 -15.17
N ALA A 32 -2.41 4.69 -14.04
CA ALA A 32 -2.57 5.33 -12.74
C ALA A 32 -1.28 5.97 -12.22
N LEU A 33 -0.11 5.41 -12.59
CA LEU A 33 1.22 5.90 -12.21
C LEU A 33 1.80 6.95 -13.17
N ASP A 34 1.07 7.32 -14.23
CA ASP A 34 1.51 8.39 -15.12
C ASP A 34 1.79 9.68 -14.32
N ILE A 35 2.97 10.26 -14.54
CA ILE A 35 3.42 11.45 -13.82
C ILE A 35 2.46 12.63 -13.97
N ASN A 36 1.78 12.73 -15.09
CA ASN A 36 0.82 13.80 -15.39
C ASN A 36 -0.42 13.77 -14.47
N ASN A 37 -0.70 12.64 -13.83
CA ASN A 37 -1.80 12.51 -12.88
C ASN A 37 -1.49 13.16 -11.52
N PHE A 38 -0.21 13.43 -11.23
CA PHE A 38 0.22 13.90 -9.91
C PHE A 38 0.68 15.36 -9.96
N GLN A 39 0.12 16.16 -9.07
CA GLN A 39 0.56 17.55 -8.92
C GLN A 39 2.03 17.60 -8.46
N ASN A 40 2.75 18.62 -8.90
CA ASN A 40 4.11 18.89 -8.42
C ASN A 40 4.05 19.59 -7.05
N SER A 41 3.61 18.84 -6.03
CA SER A 41 3.42 19.28 -4.66
C SER A 41 3.77 18.14 -3.70
N PHE A 42 3.90 18.44 -2.42
CA PHE A 42 4.11 17.44 -1.38
C PHE A 42 3.08 16.29 -1.47
N GLU A 43 1.79 16.61 -1.57
CA GLU A 43 0.72 15.63 -1.67
C GLU A 43 0.85 14.77 -2.93
N GLY A 44 1.14 15.39 -4.07
CA GLY A 44 1.29 14.64 -5.33
C GLY A 44 2.48 13.68 -5.30
N LYS A 45 3.64 14.11 -4.77
CA LYS A 45 4.82 13.23 -4.62
C LYS A 45 4.55 12.10 -3.63
N ARG A 46 3.91 12.41 -2.49
CA ARG A 46 3.47 11.41 -1.51
C ARG A 46 2.53 10.38 -2.14
N ASP A 47 1.49 10.84 -2.81
CA ASP A 47 0.43 9.99 -3.35
C ASP A 47 0.99 9.05 -4.42
N ARG A 48 1.84 9.56 -5.30
CA ARG A 48 2.55 8.77 -6.31
C ARG A 48 3.41 7.69 -5.67
N LEU A 49 4.22 8.05 -4.68
CA LEU A 49 5.08 7.10 -3.98
C LEU A 49 4.26 6.02 -3.24
N ILE A 50 3.11 6.38 -2.65
CA ILE A 50 2.21 5.42 -1.99
C ILE A 50 1.73 4.38 -2.99
N ILE A 51 1.23 4.79 -4.17
CA ILE A 51 0.72 3.87 -5.19
C ILE A 51 1.85 3.01 -5.73
N GLU A 52 3.01 3.61 -6.05
CA GLU A 52 4.20 2.89 -6.51
C GLU A 52 4.62 1.82 -5.50
N MET A 53 4.74 2.16 -4.22
CA MET A 53 5.16 1.19 -3.19
C MET A 53 4.13 0.08 -3.00
N LEU A 54 2.84 0.37 -2.99
CA LEU A 54 1.81 -0.65 -2.88
C LEU A 54 1.89 -1.68 -4.02
N TYR A 55 2.18 -1.20 -5.23
CA TYR A 55 2.27 -2.06 -6.41
C TYR A 55 3.64 -2.72 -6.58
N SER A 56 4.75 -1.97 -6.48
CA SER A 56 6.09 -2.51 -6.77
C SER A 56 6.63 -3.43 -5.68
N THR A 57 6.10 -3.33 -4.46
CA THR A 57 6.57 -4.10 -3.31
C THR A 57 5.54 -5.05 -2.72
N GLY A 58 4.29 -4.88 -3.09
CA GLY A 58 3.18 -5.61 -2.48
C GLY A 58 3.03 -5.40 -0.98
N ILE A 59 3.55 -4.32 -0.40
CA ILE A 59 3.49 -4.00 1.03
C ILE A 59 2.04 -3.91 1.52
N ARG A 60 1.75 -4.37 2.73
CA ARG A 60 0.41 -4.22 3.31
C ARG A 60 0.15 -2.76 3.67
N ARG A 61 -1.10 -2.30 3.52
CA ARG A 61 -1.51 -0.94 3.86
C ARG A 61 -1.08 -0.52 5.26
N ILE A 62 -1.27 -1.38 6.26
CA ILE A 62 -0.88 -1.10 7.65
C ILE A 62 0.65 -1.02 7.82
N GLU A 63 1.42 -1.85 7.10
CA GLU A 63 2.87 -1.81 7.10
C GLU A 63 3.37 -0.50 6.47
N LEU A 64 2.78 -0.11 5.33
CA LEU A 64 3.10 1.15 4.66
C LEU A 64 2.85 2.36 5.56
N THR A 65 1.70 2.42 6.24
CA THR A 65 1.39 3.54 7.15
C THR A 65 2.29 3.56 8.39
N GLY A 66 2.85 2.41 8.76
CA GLY A 66 3.78 2.27 9.89
C GLY A 66 5.25 2.43 9.53
N LEU A 67 5.58 2.55 8.22
CA LEU A 67 6.97 2.57 7.76
C LEU A 67 7.71 3.78 8.26
N LYS A 68 8.89 3.56 8.84
CA LYS A 68 9.80 4.61 9.33
C LYS A 68 10.94 4.83 8.35
N ILE A 69 11.53 6.01 8.40
CA ILE A 69 12.69 6.37 7.55
C ILE A 69 13.86 5.40 7.81
N LYS A 70 14.10 5.02 9.06
CA LYS A 70 15.16 4.08 9.45
C LYS A 70 14.97 2.65 8.93
N ASP A 71 13.75 2.31 8.49
CA ASP A 71 13.43 0.99 7.96
C ASP A 71 13.81 0.86 6.47
N ILE A 72 14.29 1.95 5.86
CA ILE A 72 14.73 2.00 4.46
C ILE A 72 16.23 1.88 4.40
N ASP A 73 16.71 0.80 3.82
CA ASP A 73 18.14 0.62 3.52
C ASP A 73 18.40 0.92 2.04
N PHE A 74 18.92 2.12 1.79
CA PHE A 74 19.24 2.57 0.44
C PHE A 74 20.44 1.83 -0.16
N SER A 75 21.38 1.36 0.67
CA SER A 75 22.59 0.67 0.22
C SER A 75 22.26 -0.72 -0.29
N SER A 76 21.50 -1.49 0.47
CA SER A 76 21.03 -2.82 0.07
C SER A 76 19.72 -2.81 -0.71
N LYS A 77 19.14 -1.63 -0.97
CA LYS A 77 17.88 -1.43 -1.72
C LYS A 77 16.74 -2.27 -1.17
N ARG A 78 16.56 -2.26 0.15
CA ARG A 78 15.54 -3.04 0.85
C ARG A 78 14.77 -2.20 1.86
N ILE A 79 13.52 -2.59 2.08
CA ILE A 79 12.67 -2.05 3.15
C ILE A 79 12.49 -3.16 4.19
N LYS A 80 12.70 -2.84 5.46
CA LYS A 80 12.35 -3.69 6.56
C LYS A 80 10.92 -3.44 6.97
N VAL A 81 10.07 -4.47 6.98
CA VAL A 81 8.68 -4.38 7.42
C VAL A 81 8.39 -5.39 8.52
N LEU A 82 7.52 -4.99 9.43
CA LEU A 82 7.07 -5.81 10.54
C LEU A 82 5.75 -6.48 10.16
N GLY A 83 5.81 -7.77 9.90
CA GLY A 83 4.65 -8.56 9.51
C GLY A 83 3.83 -9.07 10.69
N LYS A 84 2.90 -9.99 10.39
CA LYS A 84 2.05 -10.64 11.40
C LYS A 84 2.91 -11.38 12.44
N ARG A 85 2.54 -11.31 13.72
CA ARG A 85 3.27 -11.92 14.86
C ARG A 85 4.68 -11.35 15.05
N ASN A 86 4.90 -10.08 14.73
CA ASN A 86 6.19 -9.41 14.91
C ASN A 86 7.35 -10.00 14.08
N LYS A 87 7.05 -10.77 13.03
CA LYS A 87 8.09 -11.28 12.13
C LYS A 87 8.56 -10.17 11.19
N GLU A 88 9.85 -9.89 11.23
CA GLU A 88 10.49 -8.98 10.28
C GLU A 88 10.68 -9.68 8.93
N ARG A 89 10.45 -8.95 7.83
CA ARG A 89 10.86 -9.36 6.50
C ARG A 89 11.44 -8.18 5.73
N PHE A 90 12.30 -8.50 4.79
CA PHE A 90 12.88 -7.51 3.88
C PHE A 90 12.20 -7.58 2.53
N ILE A 91 11.84 -6.43 1.99
CA ILE A 91 11.23 -6.30 0.66
C ILE A 91 12.23 -5.56 -0.23
N PRO A 92 12.64 -6.12 -1.37
CA PRO A 92 13.52 -5.43 -2.31
C PRO A 92 12.80 -4.22 -2.94
N MET A 93 13.57 -3.17 -3.23
CA MET A 93 13.08 -1.97 -3.91
C MET A 93 13.70 -1.86 -5.31
N LEU A 94 12.89 -1.42 -6.26
CA LEU A 94 13.36 -1.01 -7.58
C LEU A 94 14.14 0.31 -7.49
N LYS A 95 15.04 0.55 -8.43
CA LYS A 95 15.78 1.83 -8.52
C LYS A 95 14.80 3.01 -8.70
N SER A 96 13.73 2.84 -9.47
CA SER A 96 12.65 3.83 -9.64
C SER A 96 11.99 4.19 -8.31
N THR A 97 11.64 3.20 -7.50
CA THR A 97 11.04 3.42 -6.17
C THR A 97 11.98 4.20 -5.25
N ILE A 98 13.29 3.89 -5.28
CA ILE A 98 14.30 4.62 -4.49
C ILE A 98 14.36 6.09 -4.93
N SER A 99 14.35 6.37 -6.23
CA SER A 99 14.36 7.74 -6.75
C SER A 99 13.11 8.52 -6.30
N LEU A 100 11.94 7.89 -6.34
CA LEU A 100 10.69 8.49 -5.86
C LEU A 100 10.70 8.73 -4.34
N ILE A 101 11.32 7.84 -3.55
CA ILE A 101 11.48 8.07 -2.11
C ILE A 101 12.33 9.33 -1.86
N LYS A 102 13.45 9.47 -2.55
CA LYS A 102 14.32 10.64 -2.40
C LYS A 102 13.59 11.92 -2.80
N GLU A 103 12.95 11.92 -3.96
CA GLU A 103 12.15 13.05 -4.43
C GLU A 103 11.06 13.44 -3.41
N TYR A 104 10.33 12.46 -2.89
CA TYR A 104 9.33 12.72 -1.85
C TYR A 104 9.96 13.27 -0.56
N MET A 105 11.13 12.78 -0.16
CA MET A 105 11.82 13.26 1.05
C MET A 105 12.22 14.73 0.95
N ASP A 106 12.59 15.21 -0.25
CA ASP A 106 12.89 16.63 -0.46
C ASP A 106 11.65 17.48 -0.14
N TYR A 107 10.51 17.19 -0.76
CA TYR A 107 9.24 17.87 -0.49
C TYR A 107 8.76 17.70 0.96
N ARG A 108 8.99 16.53 1.56
CA ARG A 108 8.65 16.30 2.96
C ARG A 108 9.43 17.19 3.91
N ASN A 109 10.70 17.42 3.63
CA ASN A 109 11.58 18.25 4.47
C ASN A 109 11.25 19.75 4.36
N GLU A 110 10.56 20.17 3.30
CA GLU A 110 10.06 21.54 3.11
C GLU A 110 8.76 21.83 3.88
N LEU A 111 8.15 20.82 4.52
CA LEU A 111 6.96 21.04 5.34
C LEU A 111 7.26 21.99 6.51
N ASN A 112 6.44 23.03 6.68
CA ASN A 112 6.59 24.03 7.75
C ASN A 112 6.61 23.41 9.16
N ARG A 113 5.93 22.27 9.34
CA ARG A 113 5.87 21.57 10.61
C ARG A 113 5.84 20.06 10.38
N ILE A 114 6.76 19.35 11.05
CA ILE A 114 6.80 17.88 11.07
C ILE A 114 6.62 17.41 12.50
N GLN A 115 5.48 16.81 12.80
CA GLN A 115 5.15 16.30 14.13
C GLN A 115 5.71 14.89 14.34
N ASN A 116 5.59 14.03 13.34
CA ASN A 116 6.02 12.63 13.43
C ASN A 116 7.27 12.39 12.56
N LYS A 117 8.42 12.86 13.04
CA LYS A 117 9.69 12.86 12.29
C LYS A 117 10.16 11.47 11.83
N ASP A 118 9.89 10.43 12.61
CA ASP A 118 10.37 9.07 12.32
C ASP A 118 9.65 8.40 11.15
N PHE A 119 8.37 8.74 10.90
CA PHE A 119 7.59 8.07 9.88
C PHE A 119 7.92 8.60 8.49
N LEU A 120 8.00 7.67 7.51
CA LEU A 120 8.22 8.04 6.13
C LEU A 120 7.08 8.90 5.61
N PHE A 121 5.86 8.40 5.68
CA PHE A 121 4.70 9.08 5.12
C PHE A 121 3.97 9.97 6.12
N LEU A 122 3.75 11.20 5.69
CA LEU A 122 3.07 12.23 6.49
C LEU A 122 1.82 12.77 5.77
N THR A 123 0.93 13.33 6.56
CA THR A 123 -0.13 14.23 6.06
C THR A 123 0.46 15.61 5.78
N SER A 124 -0.27 16.50 5.09
CA SER A 124 0.13 17.91 4.91
C SER A 124 0.29 18.69 6.23
N LYS A 125 -0.25 18.17 7.32
CA LYS A 125 -0.08 18.72 8.68
C LYS A 125 1.19 18.20 9.38
N GLY A 126 2.00 17.38 8.71
CA GLY A 126 3.21 16.77 9.29
C GLY A 126 2.95 15.64 10.27
N GLU A 127 1.75 15.10 10.31
CA GLU A 127 1.36 13.96 11.12
C GLU A 127 1.54 12.66 10.34
N LYS A 128 1.72 11.54 11.05
CA LYS A 128 1.72 10.20 10.44
C LYS A 128 0.46 9.98 9.61
N ILE A 129 0.60 9.38 8.41
CA ILE A 129 -0.58 9.02 7.62
C ILE A 129 -1.38 7.89 8.28
N TYR A 130 -2.63 7.78 7.89
CA TYR A 130 -3.58 6.77 8.37
C TYR A 130 -4.18 5.96 7.22
N GLU A 131 -4.66 4.78 7.54
CA GLU A 131 -5.10 3.79 6.55
C GLU A 131 -6.20 4.30 5.61
N ASN A 132 -7.15 5.11 6.13
CA ASN A 132 -8.21 5.69 5.30
C ASN A 132 -7.68 6.72 4.30
N LEU A 133 -6.57 7.42 4.60
CA LEU A 133 -5.96 8.32 3.62
C LEU A 133 -5.38 7.51 2.46
N VAL A 134 -4.64 6.43 2.75
CA VAL A 134 -4.09 5.53 1.73
C VAL A 134 -5.20 4.94 0.85
N TYR A 135 -6.32 4.53 1.47
CA TYR A 135 -7.48 4.04 0.73
C TYR A 135 -8.07 5.11 -0.21
N ARG A 136 -8.26 6.35 0.27
CA ARG A 136 -8.78 7.46 -0.55
C ARG A 136 -7.83 7.81 -1.70
N ILE A 137 -6.53 7.82 -1.45
CA ILE A 137 -5.51 8.06 -2.48
C ILE A 137 -5.63 6.98 -3.58
N THR A 138 -5.64 5.70 -3.19
CA THR A 138 -5.79 4.61 -4.16
C THR A 138 -7.06 4.75 -4.99
N ASN A 139 -8.21 5.01 -4.35
CA ASN A 139 -9.47 5.21 -5.08
C ASN A 139 -9.36 6.38 -6.05
N LYS A 140 -8.90 7.55 -5.61
CA LYS A 140 -8.78 8.76 -6.42
C LYS A 140 -8.06 8.49 -7.74
N TYR A 141 -6.89 7.88 -7.71
CA TYR A 141 -6.08 7.69 -8.92
C TYR A 141 -6.55 6.53 -9.79
N PHE A 142 -7.21 5.53 -9.21
CA PHE A 142 -7.78 4.42 -9.98
C PHE A 142 -9.20 4.68 -10.49
N ASP A 143 -9.90 5.70 -10.00
CA ASP A 143 -11.23 6.08 -10.51
C ASP A 143 -11.19 6.54 -11.96
N TYR A 144 -10.12 7.18 -12.39
CA TYR A 144 -9.95 7.67 -13.75
C TYR A 144 -9.52 6.59 -14.75
N VAL A 145 -8.88 5.51 -14.30
CA VAL A 145 -8.24 4.52 -15.19
C VAL A 145 -8.90 3.15 -15.15
N SER A 146 -9.82 2.91 -14.23
CA SER A 146 -10.44 1.60 -14.04
C SER A 146 -11.94 1.71 -13.82
N THR A 147 -12.70 0.87 -14.53
CA THR A 147 -14.17 0.72 -14.35
C THR A 147 -14.55 -0.25 -13.23
N LYS A 148 -13.56 -0.86 -12.55
CA LYS A 148 -13.80 -1.81 -11.47
C LYS A 148 -14.48 -1.14 -10.28
N VAL A 149 -15.47 -1.82 -9.70
CA VAL A 149 -16.27 -1.30 -8.57
C VAL A 149 -15.42 -1.12 -7.31
N LYS A 150 -14.43 -1.97 -7.08
CA LYS A 150 -13.53 -1.87 -5.93
C LYS A 150 -12.14 -1.48 -6.38
N LYS A 151 -11.64 -0.40 -5.81
CA LYS A 151 -10.31 0.15 -6.07
C LYS A 151 -9.63 0.37 -4.71
N SER A 152 -8.80 -0.57 -4.28
CA SER A 152 -8.25 -0.53 -2.93
C SER A 152 -6.79 -0.98 -2.87
N PRO A 153 -6.04 -0.60 -1.84
CA PRO A 153 -4.68 -1.08 -1.62
C PRO A 153 -4.55 -2.61 -1.64
N HIS A 154 -5.57 -3.33 -1.20
CA HIS A 154 -5.58 -4.80 -1.26
C HIS A 154 -5.64 -5.32 -2.69
N ILE A 155 -6.37 -4.64 -3.58
CA ILE A 155 -6.43 -5.02 -5.00
C ILE A 155 -5.08 -4.74 -5.67
N LEU A 156 -4.41 -3.62 -5.36
CA LEU A 156 -3.05 -3.35 -5.86
C LEU A 156 -2.05 -4.44 -5.46
N ARG A 157 -2.07 -4.84 -4.20
CA ARG A 157 -1.24 -5.95 -3.73
C ARG A 157 -1.61 -7.28 -4.41
N HIS A 158 -2.90 -7.53 -4.66
CA HIS A 158 -3.34 -8.71 -5.42
C HIS A 158 -2.87 -8.63 -6.88
N SER A 159 -2.95 -7.45 -7.51
CA SER A 159 -2.41 -7.21 -8.86
C SER A 159 -0.91 -7.48 -8.92
N PHE A 160 -0.13 -6.97 -7.96
CA PHE A 160 1.29 -7.26 -7.84
C PHE A 160 1.58 -8.76 -7.82
N ALA A 161 0.90 -9.51 -6.95
CA ALA A 161 1.08 -10.96 -6.86
C ALA A 161 0.72 -11.67 -8.17
N THR A 162 -0.41 -11.29 -8.77
CA THR A 162 -0.90 -11.89 -10.04
C THR A 162 0.07 -11.60 -11.19
N HIS A 163 0.56 -10.36 -11.31
CA HIS A 163 1.49 -9.98 -12.36
C HIS A 163 2.84 -10.68 -12.20
N LEU A 164 3.36 -10.82 -10.97
CA LEU A 164 4.58 -11.58 -10.73
C LEU A 164 4.42 -13.05 -11.19
N LEU A 165 3.32 -13.71 -10.82
CA LEU A 165 3.06 -15.09 -11.22
C LEU A 165 2.89 -15.23 -12.73
N ASN A 166 2.18 -14.31 -13.38
CA ASN A 166 2.01 -14.31 -14.83
C ASN A 166 3.33 -14.10 -15.57
N ASN A 167 4.28 -13.37 -14.96
CA ASN A 167 5.63 -13.17 -15.49
C ASN A 167 6.61 -14.29 -15.08
N GLY A 168 6.09 -15.43 -14.58
CA GLY A 168 6.89 -16.62 -14.33
C GLY A 168 7.58 -16.68 -12.97
N ALA A 169 7.23 -15.82 -12.02
CA ALA A 169 7.78 -15.91 -10.68
C ALA A 169 7.28 -17.18 -9.95
N ASP A 170 8.16 -17.80 -9.18
CA ASP A 170 7.81 -18.96 -8.36
C ASP A 170 6.78 -18.60 -7.28
N LEU A 171 5.78 -19.47 -7.11
CA LEU A 171 4.67 -19.24 -6.16
C LEU A 171 5.16 -19.11 -4.71
N ASN A 172 6.17 -19.91 -4.31
CA ASN A 172 6.71 -19.84 -2.94
C ASN A 172 7.48 -18.54 -2.75
N ALA A 173 8.26 -18.10 -3.74
CA ALA A 173 8.96 -16.82 -3.71
C ALA A 173 7.97 -15.64 -3.57
N VAL A 174 6.86 -15.65 -4.31
CA VAL A 174 5.81 -14.63 -4.18
C VAL A 174 5.13 -14.69 -2.81
N LYS A 175 4.88 -15.87 -2.27
CA LYS A 175 4.30 -16.06 -0.93
C LYS A 175 5.22 -15.55 0.17
N ASP A 176 6.52 -15.75 0.06
CA ASP A 176 7.50 -15.31 1.07
C ASP A 176 7.66 -13.79 1.03
N LEU A 177 7.54 -13.18 -0.14
CA LEU A 177 7.56 -11.74 -0.32
C LEU A 177 6.32 -11.06 0.31
N LEU A 178 5.18 -11.72 0.33
CA LEU A 178 3.89 -11.17 0.75
C LEU A 178 3.53 -11.52 2.20
#